data_aff60eec735a3849873421ce10f9b1dc
#
_entry.id   aff60eec735a3849873421ce10f9b1dc
#
_cell.length_a   1.000
_cell.length_b   1.000
_cell.length_c   1.000
_cell.angle_alpha   90.00
_cell.angle_beta   90.00
_cell.angle_gamma   90.00
#
_symmetry.space_group_name_H-M   'P 1'
#
loop_
_entity.id
_entity.type
_entity.pdbx_description
1 polymer ?
#
loop_
_entity_poly.entity_id
_entity_poly.type
_entity_poly.pdbx_seq_one_letter_code
_entity_poly.pdbx_strand_id
1 'polypeptide(L)'
;MTTLFFTDGGNDMAKIQIITAMTLDGFLPKADENLMQWVMNDDKGFPYWHEHSIYRLMPHYPLLDLLAERHSDKNKSDIYIAEISDTQSIELLRGLSRYNLIDEMVVYLLPIVLGKGTPVFDDLTPSRWNVHKTTTFPNGITRIIYRNSCILQ
;
A
#
# COMPACT_ATOMS: atom_id res chain seq x y z
N MET A 1 17.66 -6.21 20.18
CA MET A 1 17.12 -6.11 19.54
C MET A 1 16.72 -6.18 18.91
N THR A 2 16.60 -6.33 19.18
CA THR A 2 15.99 -6.33 18.58
C THR A 2 15.43 -6.61 18.06
N THR A 3 15.57 -6.88 18.31
CA THR A 3 14.82 -7.07 17.81
C THR A 3 14.15 -7.44 17.64
N LEU A 4 14.36 -7.76 18.17
CA LEU A 4 13.55 -7.92 17.98
C LEU A 4 12.84 -8.12 17.74
N PHE A 5 12.98 -8.21 18.21
CA PHE A 5 12.07 -8.10 17.90
C PHE A 5 11.45 -8.28 17.50
N PHE A 6 11.67 -8.42 17.88
CA PHE A 6 10.91 -8.44 17.40
C PHE A 6 10.33 -8.85 16.97
N THR A 7 10.37 -9.16 17.14
CA THR A 7 9.80 -9.44 16.63
C THR A 7 9.11 -9.60 16.31
N ASP A 8 9.45 -9.57 16.54
CA ASP A 8 8.40 -10.07 15.84
C ASP A 8 6.99 -9.82 16.29
N GLY A 9 6.79 -8.80 17.08
CA GLY A 9 5.51 -8.46 17.63
C GLY A 9 4.40 -8.33 16.61
N GLY A 10 4.73 -7.88 15.41
CA GLY A 10 3.75 -7.77 14.33
C GLY A 10 3.25 -9.10 13.82
N ASN A 11 3.89 -10.20 14.20
CA ASN A 11 3.52 -11.50 13.68
C ASN A 11 2.22 -12.04 14.25
N ASP A 12 1.66 -11.35 15.22
CA ASP A 12 0.42 -11.80 15.86
C ASP A 12 -0.82 -11.25 15.20
N MET A 13 -0.66 -10.55 14.07
CA MET A 13 -1.77 -9.90 13.39
C MET A 13 -1.67 -10.08 11.89
N ALA A 14 -2.84 -10.12 11.24
CA ALA A 14 -2.89 -10.09 9.79
C ALA A 14 -2.29 -8.77 9.29
N LYS A 15 -1.70 -8.81 8.10
CA LYS A 15 -1.06 -7.63 7.52
C LYS A 15 -2.06 -6.78 6.76
N ILE A 16 -1.86 -5.47 6.82
CA ILE A 16 -2.59 -4.53 5.99
C ILE A 16 -1.61 -3.99 4.96
N GLN A 17 -1.92 -4.23 3.70
CA GLN A 17 -1.07 -3.90 2.57
C GLN A 17 -1.76 -2.88 1.69
N ILE A 18 -1.03 -1.84 1.31
CA ILE A 18 -1.48 -0.83 0.35
C ILE A 18 -0.86 -1.15 -1.00
N ILE A 19 -1.65 -1.09 -2.07
CA ILE A 19 -1.11 -1.09 -3.43
C ILE A 19 -1.55 0.20 -4.10
N THR A 20 -0.61 0.86 -4.77
CA THR A 20 -0.89 2.11 -5.46
C THR A 20 0.05 2.29 -6.63
N ALA A 21 -0.28 3.26 -7.48
CA ALA A 21 0.58 3.70 -8.55
C ALA A 21 0.67 5.21 -8.48
N MET A 22 1.85 5.75 -8.82
CA MET A 22 2.00 7.20 -8.86
C MET A 22 2.99 7.62 -9.93
N THR A 23 2.89 8.86 -10.35
CA THR A 23 3.83 9.46 -11.28
C THR A 23 5.11 9.85 -10.55
N LEU A 24 6.14 10.26 -11.30
CA LEU A 24 7.41 10.66 -10.71
C LEU A 24 7.26 11.84 -9.76
N ASP A 25 6.29 12.71 -10.03
CA ASP A 25 6.03 13.87 -9.19
C ASP A 25 4.93 13.61 -8.15
N GLY A 26 4.56 12.34 -7.93
CA GLY A 26 3.76 11.95 -6.77
C GLY A 26 2.25 12.01 -6.93
N PHE A 27 1.75 12.10 -8.15
CA PHE A 27 0.32 12.20 -8.41
C PHE A 27 -0.27 10.87 -8.83
N LEU A 28 -1.58 10.70 -8.60
CA LEU A 28 -2.30 9.56 -9.17
C LEU A 28 -2.24 9.64 -10.69
N PRO A 29 -1.86 8.55 -11.37
CA PRO A 29 -1.94 8.54 -12.83
C PRO A 29 -3.38 8.59 -13.29
N LYS A 30 -3.61 9.12 -14.49
CA LYS A 30 -4.95 9.10 -15.06
C LYS A 30 -5.35 7.66 -15.39
N ALA A 31 -6.62 7.34 -15.19
CA ALA A 31 -7.10 5.98 -15.38
C ALA A 31 -6.93 5.49 -16.83
N ASP A 32 -6.98 6.39 -17.80
CA ASP A 32 -6.85 6.03 -19.21
C ASP A 32 -5.41 6.06 -19.71
N GLU A 33 -4.45 6.36 -18.85
CA GLU A 33 -3.03 6.29 -19.20
C GLU A 33 -2.63 4.84 -19.44
N ASN A 34 -1.92 4.58 -20.56
CA ASN A 34 -1.56 3.21 -20.96
C ASN A 34 -0.80 2.47 -19.86
N LEU A 35 0.15 3.12 -19.21
CA LEU A 35 0.91 2.46 -18.15
C LEU A 35 0.04 2.17 -16.93
N MET A 36 -0.90 3.06 -16.64
CA MET A 36 -1.84 2.80 -15.53
C MET A 36 -2.76 1.64 -15.88
N GLN A 37 -3.20 1.53 -17.14
CA GLN A 37 -3.97 0.37 -17.58
C GLN A 37 -3.18 -0.92 -17.38
N TRP A 38 -1.90 -0.89 -17.67
CA TRP A 38 -1.04 -2.06 -17.43
C TRP A 38 -1.03 -2.41 -15.92
N VAL A 39 -0.85 -1.41 -15.06
CA VAL A 39 -0.83 -1.66 -13.61
C VAL A 39 -2.14 -2.27 -13.14
N MET A 40 -3.26 -1.79 -13.67
CA MET A 40 -4.58 -2.24 -13.24
C MET A 40 -4.95 -3.62 -13.76
N ASN A 41 -4.41 -4.03 -14.91
CA ASN A 41 -4.91 -5.21 -15.61
C ASN A 41 -3.89 -6.33 -15.82
N ASP A 42 -2.61 -6.03 -15.82
CA ASP A 42 -1.58 -7.05 -16.05
C ASP A 42 -1.41 -7.91 -14.80
N ASP A 43 -1.10 -9.19 -15.01
CA ASP A 43 -0.93 -10.11 -13.89
C ASP A 43 0.28 -9.79 -13.02
N LYS A 44 1.16 -8.88 -13.46
CA LYS A 44 2.28 -8.39 -12.65
C LYS A 44 1.94 -7.07 -11.94
N GLY A 45 0.75 -6.53 -12.21
CA GLY A 45 0.25 -5.32 -11.58
C GLY A 45 -0.64 -5.62 -10.39
N PHE A 46 -1.68 -4.81 -10.21
CA PHE A 46 -2.60 -4.96 -9.09
C PHE A 46 -3.23 -6.35 -8.98
N PRO A 47 -3.58 -7.04 -10.09
CA PRO A 47 -4.19 -8.37 -9.97
C PRO A 47 -3.35 -9.37 -9.18
N TYR A 48 -2.02 -9.30 -9.31
CA TYR A 48 -1.14 -10.18 -8.53
C TYR A 48 -1.42 -10.07 -7.03
N TRP A 49 -1.54 -8.84 -6.55
CA TRP A 49 -1.69 -8.57 -5.11
C TRP A 49 -3.07 -8.95 -4.60
N HIS A 50 -4.10 -8.72 -5.43
CA HIS A 50 -5.45 -9.13 -5.08
C HIS A 50 -5.55 -10.65 -4.95
N GLU A 51 -4.87 -11.40 -5.80
CA GLU A 51 -4.87 -12.85 -5.73
C GLU A 51 -4.19 -13.38 -4.48
N HIS A 52 -3.30 -12.59 -3.89
CA HIS A 52 -2.54 -13.00 -2.71
C HIS A 52 -3.08 -12.40 -1.42
N SER A 53 -4.27 -11.83 -1.46
CA SER A 53 -4.92 -11.27 -0.28
C SER A 53 -6.22 -12.01 -0.01
N ILE A 54 -6.69 -11.96 1.23
CA ILE A 54 -7.95 -12.61 1.59
C ILE A 54 -9.12 -11.64 1.59
N TYR A 55 -8.84 -10.33 1.69
CA TYR A 55 -9.92 -9.36 1.83
C TYR A 55 -9.49 -8.01 1.29
N ARG A 56 -10.37 -7.40 0.49
CA ARG A 56 -10.15 -6.07 -0.05
C ARG A 56 -10.86 -5.04 0.80
N LEU A 57 -10.10 -4.08 1.32
CA LEU A 57 -10.68 -2.99 2.10
C LEU A 57 -11.28 -1.96 1.15
N MET A 58 -12.55 -1.67 1.34
CA MET A 58 -13.23 -0.67 0.52
C MET A 58 -13.11 0.70 1.20
N PRO A 59 -13.27 1.81 0.46
CA PRO A 59 -13.04 3.15 1.01
C PRO A 59 -13.81 3.47 2.28
N HIS A 60 -14.99 2.89 2.48
CA HIS A 60 -15.83 3.20 3.63
C HIS A 60 -15.74 2.16 4.74
N TYR A 61 -14.74 1.31 4.70
CA TYR A 61 -14.60 0.27 5.71
C TYR A 61 -14.38 0.89 7.09
N PRO A 62 -15.12 0.43 8.13
CA PRO A 62 -14.99 0.99 9.47
C PRO A 62 -13.63 0.63 10.07
N LEU A 63 -12.78 1.64 10.30
CA LEU A 63 -11.42 1.40 10.74
C LEU A 63 -11.33 0.82 12.14
N LEU A 64 -12.28 1.15 13.01
CA LEU A 64 -12.28 0.55 14.35
C LEU A 64 -12.61 -0.94 14.28
N ASP A 65 -13.51 -1.33 13.38
CA ASP A 65 -13.81 -2.75 13.18
C ASP A 65 -12.60 -3.48 12.60
N LEU A 66 -11.89 -2.82 11.69
CA LEU A 66 -10.67 -3.38 11.11
C LEU A 66 -9.63 -3.64 12.20
N LEU A 67 -9.45 -2.68 13.09
CA LEU A 67 -8.49 -2.84 14.17
C LEU A 67 -8.83 -4.05 15.05
N ALA A 68 -10.12 -4.22 15.37
CA ALA A 68 -10.56 -5.34 16.17
C ALA A 68 -10.38 -6.68 15.44
N GLU A 69 -10.77 -6.72 14.15
CA GLU A 69 -10.63 -7.93 13.34
C GLU A 69 -9.17 -8.35 13.20
N ARG A 70 -8.31 -7.38 12.97
CA ARG A 70 -6.89 -7.63 12.78
C ARG A 70 -6.29 -8.29 14.01
N HIS A 71 -6.66 -7.81 15.20
CA HIS A 71 -6.14 -8.36 16.45
C HIS A 71 -6.72 -9.74 16.77
N SER A 72 -7.92 -10.02 16.32
CA SER A 72 -8.58 -11.30 16.59
C SER A 72 -8.32 -12.36 15.52
N ASP A 73 -7.72 -11.98 14.40
CA ASP A 73 -7.43 -12.90 13.32
C ASP A 73 -6.42 -13.94 13.77
N LYS A 74 -6.80 -15.21 13.64
CA LYS A 74 -5.95 -16.32 14.05
C LYS A 74 -4.96 -16.72 12.98
N ASN A 75 -5.20 -16.34 11.73
CA ASN A 75 -4.30 -16.67 10.64
C ASN A 75 -3.37 -15.48 10.39
N LYS A 76 -2.18 -15.57 10.94
CA LYS A 76 -1.21 -14.47 10.92
C LYS A 76 -0.63 -14.20 9.55
N SER A 77 -0.86 -15.08 8.58
CA SER A 77 -0.39 -14.87 7.22
C SER A 77 -1.41 -14.19 6.33
N ASP A 78 -2.61 -13.92 6.85
CA ASP A 78 -3.64 -13.26 6.07
C ASP A 78 -3.24 -11.84 5.72
N ILE A 79 -3.64 -11.41 4.52
CA ILE A 79 -3.34 -10.08 4.02
C ILE A 79 -4.66 -9.39 3.68
N TYR A 80 -4.84 -8.20 4.25
CA TYR A 80 -5.92 -7.29 3.91
C TYR A 80 -5.33 -6.25 2.96
N ILE A 81 -5.97 -6.03 1.82
CA ILE A 81 -5.39 -5.18 0.79
C ILE A 81 -6.27 -3.95 0.55
N ALA A 82 -5.63 -2.80 0.38
CA ALA A 82 -6.30 -1.56 -0.01
C ALA A 82 -5.67 -1.06 -1.30
N GLU A 83 -6.48 -0.97 -2.35
CA GLU A 83 -6.03 -0.42 -3.62
C GLU A 83 -6.29 1.08 -3.64
N ILE A 84 -5.24 1.86 -3.84
CA ILE A 84 -5.33 3.32 -3.83
C ILE A 84 -5.20 3.80 -5.28
N SER A 85 -6.31 4.15 -5.88
CA SER A 85 -6.35 4.52 -7.29
C SER A 85 -7.30 5.69 -7.61
N ASP A 86 -8.00 6.23 -6.60
CA ASP A 86 -8.90 7.36 -6.79
C ASP A 86 -8.97 8.20 -5.52
N THR A 87 -9.76 9.27 -5.54
CA THR A 87 -9.84 10.18 -4.39
C THR A 87 -10.46 9.53 -3.17
N GLN A 88 -11.43 8.63 -3.36
CA GLN A 88 -12.05 7.95 -2.22
C GLN A 88 -11.07 7.01 -1.55
N SER A 89 -10.28 6.27 -2.32
CA SER A 89 -9.29 5.36 -1.75
C SER A 89 -8.15 6.12 -1.09
N ILE A 90 -7.84 7.34 -1.53
CA ILE A 90 -6.85 8.18 -0.84
C ILE A 90 -7.35 8.52 0.56
N GLU A 91 -8.64 8.75 0.75
CA GLU A 91 -9.18 8.98 2.10
C GLU A 91 -9.01 7.73 2.98
N LEU A 92 -9.18 6.55 2.40
CA LEU A 92 -8.90 5.31 3.11
C LEU A 92 -7.43 5.24 3.52
N LEU A 93 -6.53 5.59 2.60
CA LEU A 93 -5.09 5.62 2.89
C LEU A 93 -4.78 6.56 4.04
N ARG A 94 -5.38 7.74 4.04
CA ARG A 94 -5.18 8.71 5.12
C ARG A 94 -5.66 8.19 6.46
N GLY A 95 -6.83 7.52 6.47
CA GLY A 95 -7.35 6.92 7.70
C GLY A 95 -6.45 5.82 8.22
N LEU A 96 -5.99 4.92 7.34
CA LEU A 96 -5.09 3.85 7.72
C LEU A 96 -3.78 4.41 8.26
N SER A 97 -3.26 5.47 7.65
CA SER A 97 -2.03 6.12 8.11
C SER A 97 -2.23 6.74 9.49
N ARG A 98 -3.37 7.40 9.70
CA ARG A 98 -3.65 8.09 10.96
C ARG A 98 -3.65 7.13 12.14
N TYR A 99 -4.13 5.92 11.95
CA TYR A 99 -4.19 4.91 13.00
C TYR A 99 -3.00 3.96 12.98
N ASN A 100 -2.00 4.26 12.15
CA ASN A 100 -0.77 3.45 12.03
C ASN A 100 -1.08 1.97 11.71
N LEU A 101 -1.97 1.76 10.77
CA LEU A 101 -2.43 0.41 10.42
C LEU A 101 -1.73 -0.19 9.20
N ILE A 102 -0.88 0.55 8.50
CA ILE A 102 -0.29 0.09 7.26
C ILE A 102 1.01 -0.67 7.55
N ASP A 103 1.07 -1.94 7.16
CA ASP A 103 2.25 -2.77 7.37
C ASP A 103 3.18 -2.78 6.15
N GLU A 104 2.60 -2.68 4.96
CA GLU A 104 3.38 -2.79 3.73
C GLU A 104 2.75 -1.93 2.65
N MET A 105 3.59 -1.31 1.84
CA MET A 105 3.13 -0.53 0.69
C MET A 105 3.82 -1.03 -0.56
N VAL A 106 3.03 -1.30 -1.59
CA VAL A 106 3.52 -1.68 -2.92
C VAL A 106 3.24 -0.50 -3.85
N VAL A 107 4.28 0.14 -4.33
CA VAL A 107 4.17 1.35 -5.12
C VAL A 107 4.68 1.09 -6.52
N TYR A 108 3.82 1.28 -7.52
CA TYR A 108 4.21 1.25 -8.92
C TYR A 108 4.50 2.67 -9.36
N LEU A 109 5.77 2.95 -9.60
CA LEU A 109 6.22 4.28 -10.01
C LEU A 109 6.27 4.34 -11.53
N LEU A 110 5.43 5.19 -12.10
CA LEU A 110 5.33 5.35 -13.54
C LEU A 110 6.30 6.44 -13.99
N PRO A 111 6.99 6.24 -15.11
CA PRO A 111 7.96 7.23 -15.63
C PRO A 111 7.26 8.39 -16.33
N ILE A 112 6.40 9.09 -15.60
CA ILE A 112 5.54 10.16 -16.11
C ILE A 112 5.59 11.32 -15.14
N VAL A 113 5.62 12.55 -15.67
CA VAL A 113 5.44 13.76 -14.88
C VAL A 113 4.14 14.42 -15.31
N LEU A 114 3.21 14.59 -14.39
CA LEU A 114 1.93 15.22 -14.69
C LEU A 114 1.95 16.72 -14.52
N GLY A 115 2.81 17.23 -13.64
CA GLY A 115 2.86 18.65 -13.33
C GLY A 115 1.83 19.09 -12.29
N LYS A 116 0.66 18.50 -12.31
CA LYS A 116 -0.40 18.76 -11.33
C LYS A 116 -1.38 17.59 -11.33
N GLY A 117 -2.12 17.44 -10.25
CA GLY A 117 -3.10 16.37 -10.12
C GLY A 117 -3.42 16.09 -8.66
N THR A 118 -3.83 14.86 -8.38
CA THR A 118 -4.16 14.43 -7.03
C THR A 118 -2.95 13.76 -6.40
N PRO A 119 -2.35 14.36 -5.36
CA PRO A 119 -1.18 13.76 -4.69
C PRO A 119 -1.59 12.46 -4.01
N VAL A 120 -0.74 11.43 -4.11
CA VAL A 120 -1.02 10.16 -3.46
C VAL A 120 -0.66 10.23 -1.98
N PHE A 121 0.56 10.66 -1.67
CA PHE A 121 1.07 10.66 -0.30
C PHE A 121 1.01 12.08 0.29
N ASP A 122 -0.20 12.58 0.43
CA ASP A 122 -0.42 13.91 0.99
C ASP A 122 -1.22 13.77 2.27
N ASP A 123 -0.85 14.57 3.27
CA ASP A 123 -1.57 14.59 4.56
C ASP A 123 -1.56 13.23 5.26
N LEU A 124 -0.40 12.56 5.22
CA LEU A 124 -0.19 11.31 5.93
C LEU A 124 0.61 11.58 7.20
N THR A 125 0.48 10.69 8.17
CA THR A 125 1.29 10.74 9.38
C THR A 125 2.74 10.46 9.02
N PRO A 126 3.69 11.32 9.44
CA PRO A 126 5.11 11.07 9.15
C PRO A 126 5.55 9.71 9.68
N SER A 127 6.27 8.97 8.85
CA SER A 127 6.70 7.61 9.19
C SER A 127 7.92 7.24 8.36
N ARG A 128 8.61 6.21 8.81
CA ARG A 128 9.79 5.72 8.10
C ARG A 128 9.52 4.32 7.55
N TRP A 129 9.98 4.10 6.33
CA TRP A 129 9.72 2.84 5.63
C TRP A 129 11.03 2.28 5.11
N ASN A 130 11.13 0.94 5.12
CA ASN A 130 12.31 0.24 4.62
C ASN A 130 11.97 -0.41 3.29
N VAL A 131 12.89 -0.29 2.33
CA VAL A 131 12.73 -0.97 1.05
C VAL A 131 12.93 -2.47 1.27
N HIS A 132 11.92 -3.24 0.91
CA HIS A 132 12.01 -4.70 0.94
C HIS A 132 12.47 -5.26 -0.39
N LYS A 133 11.92 -4.74 -1.50
CA LYS A 133 12.24 -5.24 -2.82
C LYS A 133 11.93 -4.18 -3.87
N THR A 134 12.76 -4.15 -4.92
CA THR A 134 12.55 -3.27 -6.08
C THR A 134 12.58 -4.12 -7.33
N THR A 135 11.62 -3.90 -8.22
CA THR A 135 11.53 -4.60 -9.51
C THR A 135 11.30 -3.58 -10.60
N THR A 136 12.08 -3.66 -11.67
CA THR A 136 11.91 -2.79 -12.85
C THR A 136 11.35 -3.62 -14.00
N PHE A 137 10.32 -3.10 -14.66
CA PHE A 137 9.67 -3.76 -15.78
C PHE A 137 10.11 -3.18 -17.10
N PRO A 138 10.02 -3.94 -18.20
CA PRO A 138 10.46 -3.45 -19.52
C PRO A 138 9.75 -2.17 -19.98
N ASN A 139 8.54 -1.91 -19.49
CA ASN A 139 7.79 -0.71 -19.87
C ASN A 139 8.24 0.54 -19.11
N GLY A 140 9.25 0.42 -18.25
CA GLY A 140 9.78 1.56 -17.49
C GLY A 140 9.18 1.74 -16.12
N ILE A 141 8.18 0.97 -15.75
CA ILE A 141 7.59 1.03 -14.40
C ILE A 141 8.53 0.38 -13.42
N THR A 142 8.72 1.01 -12.27
CA THR A 142 9.47 0.44 -11.15
C THR A 142 8.49 0.18 -10.02
N ARG A 143 8.46 -1.07 -9.53
CA ARG A 143 7.65 -1.43 -8.39
C ARG A 143 8.56 -1.51 -7.17
N ILE A 144 8.18 -0.81 -6.10
CA ILE A 144 8.93 -0.81 -4.86
C ILE A 144 8.03 -1.31 -3.75
N ILE A 145 8.50 -2.29 -3.00
CA ILE A 145 7.78 -2.81 -1.84
C ILE A 145 8.45 -2.25 -0.60
N TYR A 146 7.68 -1.50 0.19
CA TYR A 146 8.14 -0.90 1.44
C TYR A 146 7.48 -1.61 2.61
N ARG A 147 8.24 -1.80 3.67
CA ARG A 147 7.72 -2.32 4.92
C ARG A 147 7.86 -1.27 6.01
N ASN A 148 6.84 -1.19 6.85
CA ASN A 148 6.83 -0.22 7.93
C ASN A 148 7.98 -0.54 8.88
N SER A 149 8.70 0.51 9.27
CA SER A 149 9.72 0.36 10.29
C SER A 149 9.04 0.29 11.65
N CYS A 150 9.34 -0.76 12.41
CA CYS A 150 8.79 -0.89 13.76
C CYS A 150 9.31 0.18 14.70
N ILE A 151 10.44 0.77 14.34
CA ILE A 151 11.09 1.76 15.17
C ILE A 151 11.04 3.09 14.46
N LEU A 152 10.21 3.99 14.98
CA LEU A 152 10.09 5.34 14.46
C LEU A 152 10.84 6.28 15.36
N GLN A 153 11.75 7.00 14.75
CA GLN A 153 12.59 7.90 15.53
C GLN A 153 12.41 9.32 15.09
#